data_688825ded353a894c7224c71ad92256f
#
_entry.id   688825ded353a894c7224c71ad92256f
#
_cell.length_a   1.000
_cell.length_b   1.000
_cell.length_c   1.000
_cell.angle_alpha   90.00
_cell.angle_beta   90.00
_cell.angle_gamma   90.00
#
_symmetry.space_group_name_H-M   'P 1'
#
loop_
_entity.id
_entity.type
_entity.pdbx_description
1 polymer ?
#
loop_
_entity_poly.entity_id
_entity_poly.type
_entity_poly.pdbx_seq_one_letter_code
_entity_poly.pdbx_strand_id
1 'polypeptide(L)'
;MSGAPITDTHQLYNTVDHEHLDCLVYWARKPEGFPEDGLLLVECADGRWYVEVEFGNRFDQIDGICKPALTPFVEPAFFASQDLALQFAYTCLKQVY
;
A
#
# COMPACT_ATOMS: atom_id res chain seq x y z
N MET A 1 7.11 6.72 -25.26
CA MET A 1 6.71 6.08 -24.61
C MET A 1 7.02 6.02 -23.36
N SER A 2 6.75 5.76 -22.68
CA SER A 2 6.66 5.76 -21.66
C SER A 2 7.44 5.59 -20.59
N GLY A 3 7.42 5.88 -19.49
CA GLY A 3 8.20 5.66 -18.35
C GLY A 3 8.36 4.20 -18.01
N ALA A 4 8.89 3.91 -16.82
CA ALA A 4 9.03 2.55 -16.36
C ALA A 4 7.66 1.87 -16.29
N PRO A 5 7.59 0.59 -16.65
CA PRO A 5 6.34 -0.13 -16.52
C PRO A 5 5.91 -0.26 -15.07
N ILE A 6 4.61 -0.15 -14.85
CA ILE A 6 4.03 -0.37 -13.53
C ILE A 6 3.38 -1.75 -13.55
N THR A 7 3.67 -2.55 -12.55
CA THR A 7 3.07 -3.88 -12.42
C THR A 7 1.56 -3.74 -12.18
N ASP A 8 0.76 -4.43 -12.99
CA ASP A 8 -0.68 -4.43 -12.81
C ASP A 8 -1.06 -5.42 -11.72
N THR A 9 -1.02 -4.95 -10.49
CA THR A 9 -1.31 -5.77 -9.32
C THR A 9 -2.77 -6.20 -9.26
N HIS A 10 -3.66 -5.41 -9.88
CA HIS A 10 -5.07 -5.78 -9.96
C HIS A 10 -5.25 -7.10 -10.72
N GLN A 11 -4.59 -7.24 -11.87
CA GLN A 11 -4.63 -8.49 -12.63
C GLN A 11 -3.82 -9.58 -11.94
N LEU A 12 -2.63 -9.24 -11.46
CA LEU A 12 -1.71 -10.21 -10.89
C LEU A 12 -2.30 -10.92 -9.68
N TYR A 13 -2.99 -10.19 -8.82
CA TYR A 13 -3.54 -10.73 -7.58
C TYR A 13 -5.06 -10.87 -7.59
N ASN A 14 -5.69 -10.58 -8.72
CA ASN A 14 -7.13 -10.68 -8.89
C ASN A 14 -7.87 -9.94 -7.79
N THR A 15 -7.61 -8.64 -7.68
CA THR A 15 -8.19 -7.80 -6.63
C THR A 15 -9.65 -7.48 -6.93
N VAL A 16 -10.47 -7.38 -5.89
CA VAL A 16 -11.91 -7.12 -6.03
C VAL A 16 -12.32 -5.77 -5.45
N ASP A 17 -11.54 -5.23 -4.51
CA ASP A 17 -11.87 -3.95 -3.89
C ASP A 17 -10.62 -3.36 -3.26
N HIS A 18 -10.67 -2.05 -3.00
CA HIS A 18 -9.60 -1.38 -2.27
C HIS A 18 -10.18 -0.22 -1.49
N GLU A 19 -9.45 0.19 -0.46
CA GLU A 19 -9.82 1.29 0.41
C GLU A 19 -8.63 2.23 0.55
N HIS A 20 -8.87 3.52 0.38
CA HIS A 20 -7.82 4.53 0.55
C HIS A 20 -7.57 4.76 2.04
N LEU A 21 -6.31 4.75 2.42
CA LEU A 21 -5.90 4.97 3.81
C LEU A 21 -5.38 6.39 4.03
N ASP A 22 -5.84 7.34 3.23
CA ASP A 22 -5.40 8.73 3.30
C ASP A 22 -5.63 9.35 4.67
N CYS A 23 -6.76 9.03 5.29
CA CYS A 23 -7.07 9.57 6.61
C CYS A 23 -6.09 9.09 7.68
N LEU A 24 -5.55 7.88 7.53
CA LEU A 24 -4.55 7.36 8.46
C LEU A 24 -3.23 8.10 8.31
N VAL A 25 -2.80 8.32 7.07
CA VAL A 25 -1.57 9.06 6.80
C VAL A 25 -1.70 10.48 7.33
N TYR A 26 -2.82 11.12 7.08
CA TYR A 26 -3.10 12.46 7.55
C TYR A 26 -3.06 12.53 9.07
N TRP A 27 -3.68 11.56 9.71
CA TRP A 27 -3.70 11.48 11.17
C TRP A 27 -2.29 11.29 11.74
N ALA A 28 -1.49 10.44 11.14
CA ALA A 28 -0.14 10.15 11.62
C ALA A 28 0.78 11.35 11.52
N ARG A 29 0.65 12.14 10.46
CA ARG A 29 1.46 13.34 10.23
C ARG A 29 1.03 14.51 11.09
N LYS A 30 -0.22 14.49 11.56
CA LYS A 30 -0.92 15.68 12.02
C LYS A 30 -1.13 16.66 10.87
N PRO A 31 -2.11 17.56 10.95
CA PRO A 31 -2.50 18.38 9.81
C PRO A 31 -1.53 19.53 9.56
N GLU A 32 -0.40 19.25 8.95
CA GLU A 32 0.56 20.26 8.54
C GLU A 32 0.67 20.29 7.03
N GLY A 33 -0.48 20.37 6.36
CA GLY A 33 -0.53 20.37 4.93
C GLY A 33 -1.02 19.02 4.40
N PHE A 34 -0.83 18.78 3.12
CA PHE A 34 -1.31 17.56 2.48
C PHE A 34 -0.32 16.42 2.65
N PRO A 35 -0.80 15.18 2.77
CA PRO A 35 0.10 14.04 2.82
C PRO A 35 0.87 13.91 1.51
N GLU A 36 2.13 13.56 1.63
CA GLU A 36 3.01 13.35 0.48
C GLU A 36 3.05 11.88 0.05
N ASP A 37 2.42 11.02 0.82
CA ASP A 37 2.39 9.58 0.59
C ASP A 37 1.00 9.07 0.90
N GLY A 38 0.63 7.98 0.26
CA GLY A 38 -0.66 7.33 0.50
C GLY A 38 -0.56 5.84 0.40
N LEU A 39 -1.41 5.15 1.13
CA LEU A 39 -1.51 3.70 1.10
C LEU A 39 -2.94 3.27 0.74
N LEU A 40 -3.04 2.11 0.12
CA LEU A 40 -4.30 1.43 -0.16
C LEU A 40 -4.35 0.12 0.61
N LEU A 41 -5.52 -0.22 1.10
CA LEU A 41 -5.82 -1.53 1.65
C LEU A 41 -6.56 -2.30 0.57
N VAL A 42 -6.02 -3.41 0.10
CA VAL A 42 -6.51 -4.11 -1.08
C VAL A 42 -7.01 -5.49 -0.74
N GLU A 43 -8.20 -5.82 -1.24
CA GLU A 43 -8.81 -7.13 -1.06
C GLU A 43 -8.68 -7.94 -2.35
N CYS A 44 -8.23 -9.19 -2.23
CA CYS A 44 -8.16 -10.14 -3.35
C CYS A 44 -9.39 -11.02 -3.39
N ALA A 45 -9.70 -11.56 -4.57
CA ALA A 45 -10.87 -12.41 -4.75
C ALA A 45 -10.82 -13.68 -3.90
N ASP A 46 -9.63 -14.15 -3.54
CA ASP A 46 -9.46 -15.34 -2.71
C ASP A 46 -9.52 -15.05 -1.20
N GLY A 47 -9.83 -13.83 -0.82
CA GLY A 47 -9.96 -13.45 0.58
C GLY A 47 -8.70 -12.95 1.24
N ARG A 48 -7.56 -12.93 0.53
CA ARG A 48 -6.34 -12.34 1.06
C ARG A 48 -6.39 -10.83 0.94
N TRP A 49 -5.61 -10.18 1.77
CA TRP A 49 -5.49 -8.71 1.79
C TRP A 49 -4.04 -8.32 1.74
N TYR A 50 -3.74 -7.16 1.16
CA TYR A 50 -2.39 -6.59 1.22
C TYR A 50 -2.46 -5.06 1.24
N VAL A 51 -1.32 -4.44 1.55
CA VAL A 51 -1.19 -2.98 1.58
C VAL A 51 -0.35 -2.54 0.40
N GLU A 52 -0.80 -1.52 -0.32
CA GLU A 52 -0.14 -1.04 -1.53
C GLU A 52 0.16 0.45 -1.42
N VAL A 53 1.30 0.86 -1.97
CA VAL A 53 1.62 2.28 -2.08
C VAL A 53 0.73 2.90 -3.15
N GLU A 54 -0.03 3.93 -2.77
CA GLU A 54 -0.86 4.67 -3.71
C GLU A 54 -0.03 5.75 -4.40
N PHE A 55 0.71 6.52 -3.62
CA PHE A 55 1.61 7.54 -4.14
C PHE A 55 2.70 7.83 -3.10
N GLY A 56 3.77 8.51 -3.54
CA GLY A 56 4.89 8.84 -2.67
C GLY A 56 5.94 7.75 -2.62
N ASN A 57 7.04 8.01 -1.93
CA ASN A 57 8.17 7.07 -1.89
C ASN A 57 8.71 6.77 -0.49
N ARG A 58 8.07 7.30 0.55
CA ARG A 58 8.58 7.09 1.92
C ARG A 58 8.45 5.66 2.39
N PHE A 59 7.57 4.89 1.76
CA PHE A 59 7.35 3.50 2.12
C PHE A 59 8.20 2.53 1.32
N ASP A 60 9.06 3.03 0.41
CA ASP A 60 9.82 2.18 -0.51
C ASP A 60 10.81 1.27 0.22
N GLN A 61 11.28 1.68 1.40
CA GLN A 61 12.24 0.91 2.18
C GLN A 61 11.59 -0.11 3.10
N ILE A 62 10.27 -0.13 3.17
CA ILE A 62 9.55 -1.03 4.08
C ILE A 62 9.16 -2.28 3.32
N ASP A 63 9.60 -3.44 3.82
CA ASP A 63 9.24 -4.72 3.22
C ASP A 63 7.77 -5.05 3.49
N GLY A 64 7.17 -5.78 2.58
CA GLY A 64 5.80 -6.26 2.75
C GLY A 64 4.72 -5.38 2.15
N ILE A 65 5.04 -4.14 1.79
CA ILE A 65 4.09 -3.26 1.10
C ILE A 65 4.24 -3.49 -0.40
N CYS A 66 3.11 -3.58 -1.09
CA CYS A 66 3.09 -3.68 -2.55
C CYS A 66 3.51 -2.35 -3.17
N LYS A 67 4.50 -2.38 -4.04
CA LYS A 67 5.06 -1.19 -4.69
C LYS A 67 5.09 -1.40 -6.19
N PRO A 68 3.97 -1.18 -6.88
CA PRO A 68 3.85 -1.53 -8.32
C PRO A 68 4.86 -0.85 -9.22
N ALA A 69 5.36 0.31 -8.82
CA ALA A 69 6.28 1.09 -9.64
C ALA A 69 7.75 0.70 -9.47
N LEU A 70 8.06 -0.14 -8.50
CA LEU A 70 9.46 -0.56 -8.26
C LEU A 70 9.89 -1.63 -9.26
N THR A 71 11.15 -1.57 -9.65
CA THR A 71 11.77 -2.52 -10.57
C THR A 71 13.07 -3.03 -9.95
N PRO A 72 13.25 -4.33 -9.75
CA PRO A 72 12.27 -5.39 -10.01
C PRO A 72 11.11 -5.39 -9.01
N PHE A 73 9.96 -5.83 -9.45
CA PHE A 73 8.80 -5.91 -8.58
C PHE A 73 8.97 -7.03 -7.56
N VAL A 74 8.62 -6.74 -6.31
CA VAL A 74 8.68 -7.72 -5.21
C VAL A 74 7.29 -7.91 -4.65
N GLU A 75 6.90 -9.16 -4.43
CA GLU A 75 5.57 -9.46 -3.91
C GLU A 75 5.37 -8.87 -2.52
N PRO A 76 4.15 -8.36 -2.22
CA PRO A 76 3.84 -7.89 -0.88
C PRO A 76 3.57 -9.04 0.08
N ALA A 77 3.51 -8.74 1.37
CA ALA A 77 2.97 -9.66 2.36
C ALA A 77 1.46 -9.75 2.20
N PHE A 78 0.91 -10.96 2.31
CA PHE A 78 -0.53 -11.17 2.26
C PHE A 78 -1.05 -11.51 3.64
N PHE A 79 -2.25 -11.05 3.94
CA PHE A 79 -2.88 -11.21 5.24
C PHE A 79 -4.21 -11.92 5.08
N ALA A 80 -4.58 -12.70 6.08
CA ALA A 80 -5.79 -13.50 6.04
C ALA A 80 -7.06 -12.69 6.32
N SER A 81 -6.91 -11.46 6.80
CA SER A 81 -8.07 -10.62 7.12
C SER A 81 -7.74 -9.15 6.91
N GLN A 82 -8.80 -8.36 6.78
CA GLN A 82 -8.68 -6.91 6.69
C GLN A 82 -8.00 -6.34 7.92
N ASP A 83 -8.35 -6.82 9.11
CA ASP A 83 -7.80 -6.31 10.36
C ASP A 83 -6.29 -6.50 10.43
N LEU A 84 -5.79 -7.66 10.02
CA LEU A 84 -4.36 -7.92 10.04
C LEU A 84 -3.62 -7.01 9.07
N ALA A 85 -4.16 -6.82 7.89
CA ALA A 85 -3.57 -5.93 6.90
C ALA A 85 -3.58 -4.47 7.39
N LEU A 86 -4.66 -4.06 8.04
CA LEU A 86 -4.78 -2.71 8.58
C LEU A 86 -3.78 -2.47 9.71
N GLN A 87 -3.58 -3.45 10.59
CA GLN A 87 -2.56 -3.38 11.63
C GLN A 87 -1.16 -3.22 11.05
N PHE A 88 -0.88 -3.93 9.97
CA PHE A 88 0.38 -3.78 9.27
C PHE A 88 0.54 -2.37 8.71
N ALA A 89 -0.52 -1.81 8.13
CA ALA A 89 -0.49 -0.45 7.61
C ALA A 89 -0.18 0.56 8.71
N TYR A 90 -0.80 0.42 9.88
CA TYR A 90 -0.50 1.28 11.03
C TYR A 90 0.96 1.18 11.44
N THR A 91 1.50 -0.03 11.46
CA THR A 91 2.91 -0.25 11.81
C THR A 91 3.82 0.49 10.83
N CYS A 92 3.51 0.41 9.54
CA CYS A 92 4.27 1.10 8.51
C CYS A 92 4.21 2.62 8.68
N LEU A 93 3.02 3.15 8.95
CA LEU A 93 2.86 4.59 9.17
C LEU A 93 3.70 5.08 10.35
N LYS A 94 3.74 4.30 11.43
CA LYS A 94 4.54 4.66 12.61
C LYS A 94 6.04 4.65 12.33
N GLN A 95 6.50 3.86 11.38
CA GLN A 95 7.91 3.84 11.01
C GLN A 95 8.30 5.07 10.21
N VAL A 96 7.36 5.64 9.46
CA VAL A 96 7.61 6.77 8.57
C VAL A 96 7.31 8.11 9.27
N TYR A 97 6.27 8.15 10.03
CA TYR A 97 5.80 9.35 10.72
C TYR A 97 5.81 9.14 12.24
#